data_bf18d49df6f3ceacb17746a84ac22c2a
#
_entry.id   bf18d49df6f3ceacb17746a84ac22c2a
#
_cell.length_a   1.000
_cell.length_b   1.000
_cell.length_c   1.000
_cell.angle_alpha   90.00
_cell.angle_beta   90.00
_cell.angle_gamma   90.00
#
_symmetry.space_group_name_H-M   'P 1'
#
loop_
_entity.id
_entity.type
_entity.pdbx_description
1 polymer ?
#
loop_
_entity_poly.entity_id
_entity_poly.type
_entity_poly.pdbx_seq_one_letter_code
_entity_poly.pdbx_strand_id
1 'polypeptide(L)'
;MGRNDELDTAMQLRAKLLASGCSFGTEVTADYGDKVYSFSMECRTDADGNLNFTVIEPESIAGVTGEVSEEGGKLTFDDTALAFDTMADGLISPVSAPWVLIYTLRGGYLTSCGSDGDMIRVSIDDRYEEDALHVDIWLDSSGSPQRAEILWKERRILSLDIENFTFL
;
A
#
# COMPACT_ATOMS: atom_id res chain seq x y z
N MET A 1 26.06 12.24 -13.06
CA MET A 1 26.06 11.77 -12.56
C MET A 1 25.16 11.03 -11.88
N GLY A 2 24.45 10.36 -12.23
CA GLY A 2 23.52 9.35 -11.83
C GLY A 2 23.32 9.04 -10.39
N ARG A 3 23.94 9.75 -9.54
CA ARG A 3 23.96 9.38 -8.17
C ARG A 3 22.65 9.27 -7.51
N ASN A 4 21.61 9.86 -7.91
CA ASN A 4 20.31 9.80 -7.29
C ASN A 4 19.22 9.47 -8.29
N ASP A 5 19.53 8.66 -9.28
CA ASP A 5 18.52 8.26 -10.28
C ASP A 5 17.36 7.52 -9.62
N GLU A 6 17.66 6.68 -8.61
CA GLU A 6 16.62 5.97 -7.88
C GLU A 6 15.73 6.95 -7.10
N LEU A 7 16.34 7.93 -6.45
CA LEU A 7 15.59 8.95 -5.73
C LEU A 7 14.74 9.78 -6.68
N ASP A 8 15.29 10.18 -7.82
CA ASP A 8 14.55 10.94 -8.82
C ASP A 8 13.33 10.17 -9.32
N THR A 9 13.49 8.85 -9.55
CA THR A 9 12.38 8.00 -9.97
C THR A 9 11.29 7.96 -8.89
N ALA A 10 11.68 7.80 -7.64
CA ALA A 10 10.74 7.78 -6.52
C ALA A 10 10.00 9.11 -6.38
N MET A 11 10.71 10.23 -6.53
CA MET A 11 10.10 11.55 -6.40
C MET A 11 9.20 11.89 -7.59
N GLN A 12 9.50 11.38 -8.78
CA GLN A 12 8.61 11.51 -9.93
C GLN A 12 7.31 10.73 -9.72
N LEU A 13 7.39 9.54 -9.15
CA LEU A 13 6.20 8.77 -8.80
C LEU A 13 5.34 9.56 -7.81
N ARG A 14 5.96 10.12 -6.78
CA ARG A 14 5.25 10.95 -5.79
C ARG A 14 4.54 12.13 -6.46
N ALA A 15 5.25 12.83 -7.34
CA ALA A 15 4.67 13.99 -8.04
C ALA A 15 3.47 13.59 -8.88
N LYS A 16 3.54 12.45 -9.57
CA LYS A 16 2.43 11.95 -10.38
C LYS A 16 1.23 11.57 -9.52
N LEU A 17 1.47 10.95 -8.37
CA LEU A 17 0.39 10.58 -7.46
C LEU A 17 -0.29 11.80 -6.82
N LEU A 18 0.45 12.89 -6.64
CA LEU A 18 -0.12 14.14 -6.14
C LEU A 18 -0.91 14.87 -7.22
N ALA A 19 -0.62 14.62 -8.49
CA ALA A 19 -1.27 15.30 -9.61
C ALA A 19 -2.48 14.53 -10.15
N SER A 20 -2.52 13.22 -9.96
CA SER A 20 -3.59 12.39 -10.52
C SER A 20 -3.82 11.16 -9.65
N GLY A 21 -4.93 10.48 -9.90
CA GLY A 21 -5.18 9.20 -9.26
C GLY A 21 -4.49 8.05 -9.97
N CYS A 22 -4.68 6.85 -9.45
CA CYS A 22 -4.16 5.62 -10.05
C CYS A 22 -5.13 4.47 -9.82
N SER A 23 -4.92 3.39 -10.56
CA SER A 23 -5.61 2.13 -10.33
C SER A 23 -4.62 1.00 -10.38
N PHE A 24 -4.88 -0.05 -9.63
CA PHE A 24 -4.03 -1.24 -9.59
C PHE A 24 -4.77 -2.41 -8.96
N GLY A 25 -4.31 -3.62 -9.28
CA GLY A 25 -4.71 -4.81 -8.55
C GLY A 25 -3.63 -5.15 -7.54
N THR A 26 -4.01 -5.78 -6.45
CA THR A 26 -3.04 -6.22 -5.46
C THR A 26 -3.51 -7.47 -4.75
N GLU A 27 -2.56 -8.38 -4.48
CA GLU A 27 -2.77 -9.46 -3.55
C GLU A 27 -2.14 -9.04 -2.23
N VAL A 28 -2.93 -9.03 -1.18
CA VAL A 28 -2.48 -8.66 0.17
C VAL A 28 -2.34 -9.92 0.99
N THR A 29 -1.20 -10.06 1.66
CA THR A 29 -0.97 -11.14 2.62
C THR A 29 -0.80 -10.53 4.00
N ALA A 30 -1.67 -10.93 4.93
CA ALA A 30 -1.66 -10.45 6.30
C ALA A 30 -1.12 -11.55 7.21
N ASP A 31 -0.03 -11.24 7.90
CA ASP A 31 0.66 -12.19 8.78
C ASP A 31 0.46 -11.79 10.24
N TYR A 32 -0.40 -12.51 10.93
CA TYR A 32 -0.70 -12.27 12.34
C TYR A 32 0.26 -13.02 13.29
N GLY A 33 1.22 -13.77 12.74
CA GLY A 33 2.13 -14.57 13.54
C GLY A 33 1.65 -16.01 13.70
N ASP A 34 0.46 -16.21 14.23
CA ASP A 34 -0.14 -17.53 14.40
C ASP A 34 -0.98 -17.96 13.20
N LYS A 35 -1.33 -17.07 12.33
CA LYS A 35 -2.11 -17.35 11.13
C LYS A 35 -1.80 -16.33 10.04
N VAL A 36 -2.00 -16.74 8.80
CA VAL A 36 -1.73 -15.90 7.62
C VAL A 36 -2.95 -15.96 6.70
N TYR A 37 -3.39 -14.80 6.23
CA TYR A 37 -4.50 -14.70 5.28
C TYR A 37 -4.03 -13.97 4.04
N SER A 38 -4.58 -14.36 2.89
CA SER A 38 -4.35 -13.64 1.62
C SER A 38 -5.67 -13.33 0.95
N PHE A 39 -5.73 -12.18 0.31
CA PHE A 39 -6.90 -11.78 -0.47
C PHE A 39 -6.47 -10.82 -1.58
N SER A 40 -7.27 -10.77 -2.64
CA SER A 40 -6.97 -9.91 -3.78
C SER A 40 -7.98 -8.79 -3.88
N MET A 41 -7.53 -7.61 -4.27
CA MET A 41 -8.34 -6.41 -4.37
C MET A 41 -8.07 -5.66 -5.66
N GLU A 42 -9.10 -5.00 -6.16
CA GLU A 42 -8.94 -3.95 -7.18
C GLU A 42 -9.05 -2.62 -6.47
N CYS A 43 -8.10 -1.73 -6.72
CA CYS A 43 -7.99 -0.45 -6.02
C CYS A 43 -7.95 0.71 -7.00
N ARG A 44 -8.53 1.82 -6.58
CA ARG A 44 -8.53 3.06 -7.36
C ARG A 44 -8.42 4.25 -6.42
N THR A 45 -7.49 5.15 -6.71
CA THR A 45 -7.33 6.38 -5.91
C THR A 45 -7.61 7.60 -6.76
N ASP A 46 -8.00 8.69 -6.11
CA ASP A 46 -8.09 9.99 -6.75
C ASP A 46 -6.82 10.82 -6.45
N ALA A 47 -6.77 12.06 -6.96
CA ALA A 47 -5.62 12.93 -6.76
C ALA A 47 -5.48 13.40 -5.30
N ASP A 48 -6.52 13.28 -4.51
CA ASP A 48 -6.48 13.63 -3.09
C ASP A 48 -6.04 12.45 -2.21
N GLY A 49 -5.84 11.28 -2.82
CA GLY A 49 -5.36 10.10 -2.10
C GLY A 49 -6.46 9.26 -1.48
N ASN A 50 -7.72 9.57 -1.73
CA ASN A 50 -8.82 8.73 -1.29
C ASN A 50 -8.82 7.44 -2.11
N LEU A 51 -9.03 6.32 -1.46
CA LEU A 51 -8.95 5.02 -2.10
C LEU A 51 -10.29 4.29 -2.03
N ASN A 52 -10.73 3.77 -3.18
CA ASN A 52 -11.87 2.87 -3.26
C ASN A 52 -11.34 1.49 -3.63
N PHE A 53 -11.89 0.45 -3.01
CA PHE A 53 -11.46 -0.91 -3.30
C PHE A 53 -12.65 -1.87 -3.44
N THR A 54 -12.41 -2.97 -4.13
CA THR A 54 -13.32 -4.10 -4.21
C THR A 54 -12.49 -5.36 -4.00
N VAL A 55 -12.92 -6.21 -3.08
CA VAL A 55 -12.28 -7.51 -2.86
C VAL A 55 -12.72 -8.47 -3.96
N ILE A 56 -11.75 -9.12 -4.60
CA ILE A 56 -11.98 -10.02 -5.73
C ILE A 56 -11.93 -11.47 -5.28
N GLU A 57 -10.96 -11.82 -4.45
CA GLU A 57 -10.75 -13.18 -3.95
C GLU A 57 -10.34 -13.15 -2.49
N PRO A 58 -10.62 -14.19 -1.72
CA PRO A 58 -11.33 -15.42 -2.08
C PRO A 58 -12.84 -15.19 -2.22
N GLU A 59 -13.53 -16.19 -2.77
CA GLU A 59 -14.96 -16.10 -3.04
C GLU A 59 -15.80 -15.76 -1.82
N SER A 60 -15.38 -16.21 -0.65
CA SER A 60 -16.10 -15.97 0.60
C SER A 60 -16.25 -14.48 0.95
N ILE A 61 -15.36 -13.64 0.43
CA ILE A 61 -15.39 -12.20 0.70
C ILE A 61 -15.41 -11.37 -0.59
N ALA A 62 -15.54 -12.01 -1.74
CA ALA A 62 -15.60 -11.30 -3.00
C ALA A 62 -16.83 -10.37 -3.03
N GLY A 63 -16.63 -9.17 -3.56
CA GLY A 63 -17.68 -8.15 -3.62
C GLY A 63 -17.70 -7.18 -2.45
N VAL A 64 -16.90 -7.42 -1.39
CA VAL A 64 -16.77 -6.45 -0.31
C VAL A 64 -16.08 -5.20 -0.89
N THR A 65 -16.70 -4.05 -0.69
CA THR A 65 -16.18 -2.77 -1.17
C THR A 65 -15.97 -1.82 -0.01
N GLY A 66 -15.10 -0.85 -0.20
CA GLY A 66 -14.86 0.15 0.82
C GLY A 66 -14.17 1.37 0.28
N GLU A 67 -14.14 2.38 1.13
CA GLU A 67 -13.46 3.63 0.85
C GLU A 67 -12.60 3.97 2.04
N VAL A 68 -11.34 4.35 1.80
CA VAL A 68 -10.39 4.72 2.84
C VAL A 68 -9.86 6.10 2.55
N SER A 69 -9.83 6.95 3.58
CA SER A 69 -9.28 8.30 3.49
C SER A 69 -8.55 8.65 4.77
N GLU A 70 -7.95 9.82 4.82
CA GLU A 70 -7.26 10.27 6.04
C GLU A 70 -8.18 10.38 7.24
N GLU A 71 -9.46 10.59 7.02
CA GLU A 71 -10.43 10.76 8.09
C GLU A 71 -11.00 9.43 8.60
N GLY A 72 -10.49 8.33 8.09
CA GLY A 72 -10.92 7.00 8.50
C GLY A 72 -11.40 6.14 7.35
N GLY A 73 -11.71 4.90 7.65
CA GLY A 73 -12.18 3.94 6.68
C GLY A 73 -13.67 3.70 6.78
N LYS A 74 -14.31 3.50 5.64
CA LYS A 74 -15.73 3.18 5.58
C LYS A 74 -15.89 1.93 4.76
N LEU A 75 -16.29 0.85 5.41
CA LEU A 75 -16.49 -0.43 4.75
C LEU A 75 -17.97 -0.62 4.42
N THR A 76 -18.24 -1.06 3.19
CA THR A 76 -19.58 -1.38 2.75
C THR A 76 -19.65 -2.87 2.50
N PHE A 77 -20.58 -3.57 3.14
CA PHE A 77 -20.74 -5.00 3.02
C PHE A 77 -22.11 -5.31 2.42
N ASP A 78 -22.13 -6.35 1.55
CA ASP A 78 -23.37 -6.85 0.97
C ASP A 78 -23.70 -8.11 1.75
N ASP A 79 -24.53 -8.01 2.76
CA ASP A 79 -25.04 -9.09 3.60
C ASP A 79 -24.05 -9.86 4.48
N THR A 80 -22.78 -9.59 4.43
CA THR A 80 -21.80 -10.31 5.24
C THR A 80 -20.88 -9.34 5.96
N ALA A 81 -20.94 -9.36 7.27
CA ALA A 81 -20.01 -8.60 8.07
C ALA A 81 -18.66 -9.34 8.05
N LEU A 82 -17.68 -8.75 7.39
CA LEU A 82 -16.35 -9.28 7.40
C LEU A 82 -15.46 -8.39 8.24
N ALA A 83 -14.98 -8.92 9.34
CA ALA A 83 -14.05 -8.19 10.19
C ALA A 83 -12.70 -8.88 10.10
N PHE A 84 -11.71 -8.16 9.57
CA PHE A 84 -10.32 -8.53 9.79
C PHE A 84 -9.90 -7.94 11.12
N ASP A 85 -9.22 -8.72 11.93
CA ASP A 85 -8.62 -8.18 13.13
C ASP A 85 -7.61 -7.11 12.75
N THR A 86 -7.57 -6.04 13.53
CA THR A 86 -6.57 -5.01 13.31
C THR A 86 -5.18 -5.51 13.69
N MET A 87 -4.17 -4.87 13.14
CA MET A 87 -2.76 -5.19 13.36
C MET A 87 -2.06 -3.97 13.92
N ALA A 88 -0.84 -4.17 14.43
CA ALA A 88 -0.01 -3.07 14.93
C ALA A 88 -0.74 -2.24 16.00
N ASP A 89 -1.30 -2.92 17.00
CA ASP A 89 -2.05 -2.29 18.09
C ASP A 89 -3.20 -1.39 17.60
N GLY A 90 -3.86 -1.81 16.53
CA GLY A 90 -5.00 -1.09 15.98
C GLY A 90 -4.66 -0.02 14.95
N LEU A 91 -3.38 0.11 14.58
CA LEU A 91 -2.97 1.12 13.61
C LEU A 91 -3.46 0.84 12.20
N ILE A 92 -3.63 -0.42 11.84
CA ILE A 92 -3.97 -0.78 10.47
C ILE A 92 -4.89 -1.99 10.42
N SER A 93 -5.81 -1.98 9.46
CA SER A 93 -6.56 -3.16 9.05
C SER A 93 -5.97 -3.66 7.73
N PRO A 94 -5.94 -4.98 7.47
CA PRO A 94 -5.42 -5.48 6.19
C PRO A 94 -6.04 -4.86 4.95
N VAL A 95 -7.34 -4.54 4.97
CA VAL A 95 -7.99 -3.91 3.81
C VAL A 95 -7.52 -2.47 3.58
N SER A 96 -6.88 -1.86 4.57
CA SER A 96 -6.32 -0.51 4.43
C SER A 96 -4.89 -0.52 3.91
N ALA A 97 -4.27 -1.68 3.73
CA ALA A 97 -2.88 -1.78 3.28
C ALA A 97 -2.62 -1.02 1.97
N PRO A 98 -3.47 -1.15 0.92
CA PRO A 98 -3.25 -0.37 -0.29
C PRO A 98 -3.31 1.14 -0.07
N TRP A 99 -4.15 1.59 0.84
CA TRP A 99 -4.23 3.02 1.17
C TRP A 99 -2.95 3.49 1.85
N VAL A 100 -2.41 2.70 2.77
CA VAL A 100 -1.15 3.03 3.44
C VAL A 100 -0.02 3.13 2.41
N LEU A 101 0.03 2.21 1.45
CA LEU A 101 1.00 2.26 0.35
C LEU A 101 0.93 3.60 -0.38
N ILE A 102 -0.25 3.99 -0.82
CA ILE A 102 -0.42 5.24 -1.58
C ILE A 102 -0.17 6.46 -0.70
N TYR A 103 -0.64 6.44 0.53
CA TYR A 103 -0.42 7.53 1.48
C TYR A 103 1.07 7.80 1.70
N THR A 104 1.85 6.74 1.91
CA THR A 104 3.30 6.89 2.13
C THR A 104 4.02 7.33 0.85
N LEU A 105 3.61 6.81 -0.31
CA LEU A 105 4.19 7.25 -1.58
C LEU A 105 3.90 8.73 -1.83
N ARG A 106 2.74 9.23 -1.44
CA ARG A 106 2.34 10.62 -1.66
C ARG A 106 3.03 11.59 -0.69
N GLY A 107 3.29 11.21 0.53
CA GLY A 107 3.77 12.18 1.50
C GLY A 107 4.48 11.64 2.73
N GLY A 108 4.81 10.34 2.75
CA GLY A 108 5.54 9.78 3.87
C GLY A 108 6.99 10.26 3.96
N TYR A 109 7.64 9.93 5.05
CA TYR A 109 9.03 10.32 5.31
C TYR A 109 9.99 9.31 4.70
N LEU A 110 10.66 9.70 3.63
CA LEU A 110 11.59 8.84 2.91
C LEU A 110 12.84 8.61 3.78
N THR A 111 13.11 7.36 4.12
CA THR A 111 14.25 7.01 4.96
C THR A 111 15.43 6.46 4.15
N SER A 112 15.17 5.77 3.05
CA SER A 112 16.23 5.34 2.14
C SER A 112 15.67 5.05 0.75
N CYS A 113 16.56 5.04 -0.23
CA CYS A 113 16.21 4.75 -1.61
C CYS A 113 17.47 4.24 -2.31
N GLY A 114 17.38 3.11 -2.99
CA GLY A 114 18.53 2.54 -3.68
C GLY A 114 18.15 1.39 -4.59
N SER A 115 19.15 0.80 -5.20
CA SER A 115 18.96 -0.34 -6.10
C SER A 115 18.82 -1.65 -5.33
N ASP A 116 17.96 -2.52 -5.80
CA ASP A 116 17.81 -3.87 -5.29
C ASP A 116 17.61 -4.78 -6.50
N GLY A 117 18.70 -5.35 -7.02
CA GLY A 117 18.68 -6.09 -8.27
C GLY A 117 18.26 -5.16 -9.41
N ASP A 118 17.24 -5.56 -10.15
CA ASP A 118 16.71 -4.76 -11.26
C ASP A 118 15.66 -3.75 -10.80
N MET A 119 15.38 -3.71 -9.52
CA MET A 119 14.36 -2.83 -8.96
C MET A 119 14.96 -1.71 -8.14
N ILE A 120 14.13 -0.72 -7.87
CA ILE A 120 14.45 0.37 -6.97
C ILE A 120 13.68 0.10 -5.68
N ARG A 121 14.38 0.05 -4.56
CA ARG A 121 13.75 -0.10 -3.25
C ARG A 121 13.67 1.26 -2.57
N VAL A 122 12.47 1.61 -2.16
CA VAL A 122 12.19 2.86 -1.46
C VAL A 122 11.65 2.52 -0.08
N SER A 123 12.22 3.11 0.95
CA SER A 123 11.78 2.90 2.33
C SER A 123 11.19 4.19 2.89
N ILE A 124 9.98 4.12 3.38
CA ILE A 124 9.21 5.29 3.82
C ILE A 124 8.52 4.98 5.14
N ASP A 125 8.55 5.93 6.07
CA ASP A 125 7.76 5.85 7.29
C ASP A 125 6.49 6.69 7.12
N ASP A 126 5.36 6.20 7.64
CA ASP A 126 4.08 6.91 7.49
C ASP A 126 4.02 8.16 8.37
N ARG A 127 4.81 8.21 9.43
CA ARG A 127 4.88 9.37 10.33
C ARG A 127 6.22 9.40 11.05
N TYR A 128 6.44 10.46 11.84
CA TYR A 128 7.73 10.73 12.43
C TYR A 128 7.84 10.22 13.86
N GLU A 129 7.23 9.12 14.21
CA GLU A 129 7.16 8.58 15.56
C GLU A 129 7.74 7.17 15.61
N GLU A 130 8.11 6.72 16.82
CA GLU A 130 8.73 5.41 17.00
C GLU A 130 7.82 4.25 16.61
N ASP A 131 6.52 4.45 16.75
CA ASP A 131 5.53 3.43 16.40
C ASP A 131 4.98 3.57 14.98
N ALA A 132 5.69 4.32 14.14
CA ALA A 132 5.29 4.48 12.74
C ALA A 132 5.27 3.15 12.00
N LEU A 133 4.41 3.06 11.00
CA LEU A 133 4.45 1.96 10.05
C LEU A 133 5.57 2.25 9.06
N HIS A 134 6.42 1.26 8.85
CA HIS A 134 7.51 1.34 7.89
C HIS A 134 7.09 0.61 6.62
N VAL A 135 7.23 1.24 5.48
CA VAL A 135 6.83 0.66 4.20
C VAL A 135 8.04 0.57 3.28
N ASP A 136 8.35 -0.64 2.83
CA ASP A 136 9.34 -0.86 1.80
C ASP A 136 8.61 -1.11 0.49
N ILE A 137 8.99 -0.42 -0.56
CA ILE A 137 8.32 -0.49 -1.86
C ILE A 137 9.36 -0.76 -2.93
N TRP A 138 9.08 -1.71 -3.81
CA TRP A 138 9.93 -2.05 -4.94
C TRP A 138 9.28 -1.52 -6.21
N LEU A 139 10.02 -0.68 -6.92
CA LEU A 139 9.60 -0.10 -8.21
C LEU A 139 10.40 -0.77 -9.32
N ASP A 140 9.78 -0.92 -10.49
CA ASP A 140 10.53 -1.35 -11.66
C ASP A 140 11.32 -0.17 -12.25
N SER A 141 12.02 -0.40 -13.34
CA SER A 141 12.86 0.64 -13.95
C SER A 141 12.08 1.85 -14.45
N SER A 142 10.78 1.70 -14.69
CA SER A 142 9.93 2.81 -15.10
C SER A 142 9.34 3.57 -13.92
N GLY A 143 9.57 3.10 -12.69
CA GLY A 143 9.02 3.71 -11.49
C GLY A 143 7.65 3.18 -11.10
N SER A 144 7.20 2.09 -11.68
CA SER A 144 5.91 1.49 -11.36
C SER A 144 6.04 0.55 -10.16
N PRO A 145 5.20 0.71 -9.12
CA PRO A 145 5.24 -0.19 -7.97
C PRO A 145 4.92 -1.63 -8.35
N GLN A 146 5.73 -2.56 -7.86
CA GLN A 146 5.58 -3.99 -8.12
C GLN A 146 5.28 -4.77 -6.84
N ARG A 147 5.83 -4.32 -5.73
CA ARG A 147 5.68 -5.01 -4.45
C ARG A 147 5.84 -4.01 -3.32
N ALA A 148 5.16 -4.26 -2.21
CA ALA A 148 5.36 -3.49 -1.00
C ALA A 148 5.27 -4.40 0.23
N GLU A 149 5.96 -4.01 1.28
CA GLU A 149 5.89 -4.65 2.58
C GLU A 149 5.64 -3.59 3.64
N ILE A 150 4.75 -3.88 4.57
CA ILE A 150 4.46 -2.98 5.69
C ILE A 150 4.98 -3.65 6.96
N LEU A 151 5.84 -2.93 7.68
CA LEU A 151 6.46 -3.42 8.89
C LEU A 151 6.06 -2.55 10.08
N TRP A 152 5.92 -3.19 11.22
CA TRP A 152 5.67 -2.50 12.47
C TRP A 152 6.60 -3.08 13.53
N LYS A 153 7.37 -2.21 14.17
CA LYS A 153 8.40 -2.62 15.13
C LYS A 153 9.31 -3.70 14.56
N GLU A 154 9.80 -3.43 13.35
CA GLU A 154 10.75 -4.29 12.63
C GLU A 154 10.20 -5.64 12.16
N ARG A 155 8.91 -5.89 12.35
CA ARG A 155 8.27 -7.12 11.89
C ARG A 155 7.38 -6.82 10.68
N ARG A 156 7.56 -7.61 9.61
CA ARG A 156 6.67 -7.51 8.45
C ARG A 156 5.31 -8.10 8.81
N ILE A 157 4.27 -7.27 8.73
CA ILE A 157 2.91 -7.69 9.05
C ILE A 157 2.03 -7.82 7.81
N LEU A 158 2.34 -7.07 6.76
CA LEU A 158 1.57 -7.10 5.50
C LEU A 158 2.52 -7.07 4.32
N SER A 159 2.15 -7.78 3.26
CA SER A 159 2.84 -7.66 1.98
C SER A 159 1.82 -7.53 0.87
N LEU A 160 2.17 -6.78 -0.16
CA LEU A 160 1.33 -6.53 -1.31
C LEU A 160 2.12 -6.87 -2.57
N ASP A 161 1.54 -7.71 -3.42
CA ASP A 161 2.01 -7.89 -4.79
C ASP A 161 1.11 -7.03 -5.66
N ILE A 162 1.69 -6.16 -6.49
CA ILE A 162 0.96 -5.12 -7.21
C ILE A 162 1.01 -5.42 -8.70
N GLU A 163 -0.12 -5.31 -9.38
CA GLU A 163 -0.19 -5.52 -10.81
C GLU A 163 -1.03 -4.45 -11.48
N ASN A 164 -0.76 -4.22 -12.75
CA ASN A 164 -1.54 -3.30 -13.60
C ASN A 164 -1.62 -1.88 -13.02
N PHE A 165 -0.54 -1.40 -12.44
CA PHE A 165 -0.49 -0.05 -11.89
C PHE A 165 -0.56 0.97 -13.03
N THR A 166 -1.57 1.83 -13.01
CA THR A 166 -1.86 2.79 -14.08
C THR A 166 -2.31 4.12 -13.48
N PHE A 167 -1.77 5.21 -14.02
CA PHE A 167 -2.26 6.55 -13.64
C PHE A 167 -3.57 6.85 -14.39
N LEU A 168 -4.43 7.59 -13.73
CA LEU A 168 -5.76 7.94 -14.27
C LEU A 168 -5.77 9.33 -14.88
#